data_da3c2c79840a3bb12e23232287d59f24
#
_entry.id   da3c2c79840a3bb12e23232287d59f24
#
_cell.length_a   1.000
_cell.length_b   1.000
_cell.length_c   1.000
_cell.angle_alpha   90.00
_cell.angle_beta   90.00
_cell.angle_gamma   90.00
#
_symmetry.space_group_name_H-M   'P 1'
#
loop_
_entity.id
_entity.type
_entity.pdbx_description
1 polymer ?
#
loop_
_entity_poly.entity_id
_entity_poly.type
_entity_poly.pdbx_seq_one_letter_code
_entity_poly.pdbx_strand_id
1 'polypeptide(L)'
;VEPVVERIVATIGDVSCSSPVTGPGTVHVGGLDVALGEVRPGTPVAWSLTNAGDAPVRVRSVAVVFRLPGITGPLRMLRHGYQSWSRTDVAVFGVDRDPSTTPGSVEMMQGIHHADQRRALDGELRSEWLTVLRDAGGRSMLAGFDAGVEHDGTWRLRPSGDPGATPELWAEAFLGDAQLGPGESRALHPFVTEPVADGDVCAALDRWARRVGSLGGARISAPYQVGWCSWYHYFHGVTEQHVRDNLSLAGNWPFEVFQIDDGYQSAIGDWLTTNEKFPSSLDALAGVIAAAGRRPGIWLAPFIVAPDSEIARRHPEWLARFADGQPLWGMVNPEWGGGRGGVMYALDTTRPEVLAHIEEVCRSLVEAGFTYLKLDFTFAPSFDGVWSDPSCTPAQRVRAGYEAVRRGAGDGTFLLGCGVPLSHVVGLVDGNRIGPDVAPSWSLPGTAVTLPGYEATAPATLHSWASTLSRSFMHRRLWLNDPDCLMLRTDETDLTVEAITTWAHAVAVSGGMALVSDDLALLGAGARSLLDDVVVIGRAADRAAIEGAAPRCEDLMDAAVPTTLTAAGYALTADPATATSTLSRPA
;
A
#
# COMPACT_ATOMS: atom_id res chain seq x y z
N VAL A 1 -0.46 28.04 -4.75
CA VAL A 1 1.00 27.94 -4.59
C VAL A 1 1.57 27.53 -5.94
N GLU A 2 2.44 28.34 -6.53
CA GLU A 2 3.16 27.99 -7.76
C GLU A 2 4.61 27.68 -7.39
N PRO A 3 5.06 26.44 -7.52
CA PRO A 3 6.43 26.06 -7.21
C PRO A 3 7.39 26.58 -8.29
N VAL A 4 8.54 27.09 -7.87
CA VAL A 4 9.60 27.58 -8.76
C VAL A 4 10.80 26.68 -8.64
N VAL A 5 11.22 26.05 -9.74
CA VAL A 5 12.43 25.20 -9.78
C VAL A 5 13.65 26.01 -9.39
N GLU A 6 14.49 25.47 -8.54
CA GLU A 6 15.71 26.11 -8.06
C GLU A 6 16.97 25.34 -8.44
N ARG A 7 16.99 24.04 -8.14
CA ARG A 7 18.14 23.20 -8.38
C ARG A 7 17.77 21.72 -8.54
N ILE A 8 18.71 20.94 -9.05
CA ILE A 8 18.69 19.48 -9.02
C ILE A 8 19.68 19.00 -7.95
N VAL A 9 19.29 17.97 -7.23
CA VAL A 9 20.14 17.27 -6.25
C VAL A 9 20.25 15.81 -6.68
N ALA A 10 21.46 15.28 -6.76
CA ALA A 10 21.71 13.86 -6.97
C ALA A 10 22.42 13.29 -5.73
N THR A 11 21.95 12.13 -5.26
CA THR A 11 22.58 11.39 -4.16
C THR A 11 23.22 10.12 -4.74
N ILE A 12 24.53 10.02 -4.60
CA ILE A 12 25.39 8.93 -5.12
C ILE A 12 26.04 8.29 -3.91
N GLY A 13 25.59 7.08 -3.55
CA GLY A 13 25.91 6.49 -2.25
C GLY A 13 25.46 7.43 -1.11
N ASP A 14 26.40 7.86 -0.28
CA ASP A 14 26.11 8.78 0.86
C ASP A 14 26.40 10.26 0.55
N VAL A 15 26.82 10.58 -0.67
CA VAL A 15 27.20 11.95 -1.07
C VAL A 15 26.10 12.60 -1.89
N SER A 16 25.61 13.76 -1.45
CA SER A 16 24.66 14.57 -2.22
C SER A 16 25.38 15.74 -2.89
N CYS A 17 25.19 15.86 -4.20
CA CYS A 17 25.65 16.97 -5.04
C CYS A 17 24.47 17.80 -5.49
N SER A 18 24.64 19.11 -5.71
CA SER A 18 23.57 19.96 -6.22
C SER A 18 24.04 20.90 -7.30
N SER A 19 23.17 21.21 -8.27
CA SER A 19 23.42 22.19 -9.32
C SER A 19 22.19 23.04 -9.57
N PRO A 20 22.33 24.36 -9.77
CA PRO A 20 21.21 25.25 -10.04
C PRO A 20 20.57 24.94 -11.41
N VAL A 21 19.26 25.20 -11.52
CA VAL A 21 18.50 25.12 -12.76
C VAL A 21 18.17 26.52 -13.23
N THR A 22 18.55 26.86 -14.46
CA THR A 22 18.28 28.16 -15.07
C THR A 22 17.17 28.10 -16.13
N GLY A 23 16.67 26.90 -16.44
CA GLY A 23 15.62 26.65 -17.42
C GLY A 23 15.54 25.18 -17.82
N PRO A 24 14.64 24.80 -18.73
CA PRO A 24 14.59 23.44 -19.25
C PRO A 24 15.88 23.09 -20.01
N GLY A 25 16.33 21.82 -19.90
CA GLY A 25 17.55 21.32 -20.52
C GLY A 25 18.32 20.37 -19.64
N THR A 26 19.59 20.13 -19.99
CA THR A 26 20.44 19.21 -19.25
C THR A 26 21.25 19.94 -18.18
N VAL A 27 21.22 19.41 -16.96
CA VAL A 27 21.98 19.91 -15.80
C VAL A 27 22.97 18.84 -15.37
N HIS A 28 24.26 19.19 -15.32
CA HIS A 28 25.28 18.29 -14.82
C HIS A 28 25.39 18.36 -13.30
N VAL A 29 25.28 17.22 -12.61
CA VAL A 29 25.34 17.11 -11.16
C VAL A 29 25.98 15.80 -10.70
N GLY A 30 27.08 15.87 -9.96
CA GLY A 30 27.75 14.67 -9.38
C GLY A 30 28.18 13.60 -10.38
N GLY A 31 28.55 13.98 -11.62
CA GLY A 31 28.89 13.04 -12.71
C GLY A 31 27.69 12.46 -13.45
N LEU A 32 26.49 12.95 -13.16
CA LEU A 32 25.25 12.63 -13.89
C LEU A 32 24.81 13.82 -14.73
N ASP A 33 24.27 13.54 -15.91
CA ASP A 33 23.52 14.49 -16.70
C ASP A 33 22.02 14.25 -16.47
N VAL A 34 21.33 15.25 -15.93
CA VAL A 34 19.88 15.21 -15.70
C VAL A 34 19.20 16.10 -16.72
N ALA A 35 18.47 15.51 -17.66
CA ALA A 35 17.64 16.24 -18.59
C ALA A 35 16.28 16.53 -17.92
N LEU A 36 15.90 17.81 -17.85
CA LEU A 36 14.64 18.27 -17.25
C LEU A 36 13.82 19.02 -18.30
N GLY A 37 12.59 18.58 -18.51
CA GLY A 37 11.60 19.26 -19.32
C GLY A 37 11.11 20.57 -18.70
N GLU A 38 10.27 21.27 -19.42
CA GLU A 38 9.67 22.51 -18.92
C GLU A 38 8.66 22.22 -17.79
N VAL A 39 8.82 22.91 -16.67
CA VAL A 39 7.91 22.78 -15.52
C VAL A 39 6.79 23.80 -15.67
N ARG A 40 5.58 23.31 -15.93
CA ARG A 40 4.35 24.13 -16.01
C ARG A 40 3.27 23.51 -15.12
N PRO A 41 2.50 24.32 -14.39
CA PRO A 41 1.38 23.83 -13.59
C PRO A 41 0.42 22.94 -14.39
N GLY A 42 0.05 21.80 -13.84
CA GLY A 42 -0.88 20.84 -14.46
C GLY A 42 -0.33 20.05 -15.66
N THR A 43 0.94 20.27 -16.04
CA THR A 43 1.59 19.57 -17.14
C THR A 43 2.63 18.58 -16.59
N PRO A 44 2.65 17.32 -17.06
CA PRO A 44 3.68 16.37 -16.67
C PRO A 44 5.07 16.82 -17.09
N VAL A 45 6.00 16.79 -16.17
CA VAL A 45 7.40 17.12 -16.39
C VAL A 45 8.15 15.83 -16.71
N ALA A 46 8.56 15.66 -17.97
CA ALA A 46 9.45 14.57 -18.37
C ALA A 46 10.88 14.88 -17.96
N TRP A 47 11.58 13.89 -17.43
CA TRP A 47 12.97 13.97 -17.04
C TRP A 47 13.68 12.63 -17.16
N SER A 48 15.02 12.67 -17.20
CA SER A 48 15.85 11.49 -17.29
C SER A 48 17.22 11.76 -16.68
N LEU A 49 17.94 10.70 -16.35
CA LEU A 49 19.33 10.79 -15.93
C LEU A 49 20.22 9.95 -16.82
N THR A 50 21.48 10.38 -17.00
CA THR A 50 22.52 9.67 -17.75
C THR A 50 23.79 9.67 -16.92
N ASN A 51 24.47 8.53 -16.81
CA ASN A 51 25.81 8.48 -16.25
C ASN A 51 26.80 9.09 -17.27
N ALA A 52 27.25 10.31 -17.00
CA ALA A 52 28.18 11.05 -17.86
C ALA A 52 29.65 10.65 -17.63
N GLY A 53 29.94 9.79 -16.64
CA GLY A 53 31.27 9.30 -16.33
C GLY A 53 31.68 8.09 -17.17
N ASP A 54 32.91 7.66 -16.99
CA ASP A 54 33.54 6.52 -17.66
C ASP A 54 33.55 5.21 -16.82
N ALA A 55 32.97 5.26 -15.63
CA ALA A 55 32.82 4.13 -14.71
C ALA A 55 31.35 3.95 -14.28
N PRO A 56 30.93 2.72 -13.88
CA PRO A 56 29.61 2.51 -13.30
C PRO A 56 29.40 3.34 -12.03
N VAL A 57 28.20 3.89 -11.85
CA VAL A 57 27.80 4.68 -10.68
C VAL A 57 26.57 4.09 -10.01
N ARG A 58 26.54 4.11 -8.68
CA ARG A 58 25.34 3.73 -7.91
C ARG A 58 24.58 4.98 -7.53
N VAL A 59 23.36 5.11 -8.02
CA VAL A 59 22.51 6.28 -7.79
C VAL A 59 21.44 5.94 -6.78
N ARG A 60 21.46 6.62 -5.62
CA ARG A 60 20.43 6.45 -4.62
C ARG A 60 19.17 7.22 -4.99
N SER A 61 19.32 8.49 -5.32
CA SER A 61 18.17 9.31 -5.75
C SER A 61 18.58 10.53 -6.57
N VAL A 62 17.62 11.06 -7.32
CA VAL A 62 17.72 12.35 -7.99
C VAL A 62 16.45 13.14 -7.68
N ALA A 63 16.60 14.43 -7.32
CA ALA A 63 15.47 15.28 -6.96
C ALA A 63 15.49 16.62 -7.68
N VAL A 64 14.31 17.09 -8.07
CA VAL A 64 14.06 18.49 -8.46
C VAL A 64 13.58 19.24 -7.24
N VAL A 65 14.26 20.33 -6.90
CA VAL A 65 13.97 21.14 -5.72
C VAL A 65 13.26 22.41 -6.11
N PHE A 66 12.17 22.70 -5.43
CA PHE A 66 11.32 23.86 -5.65
C PHE A 66 11.32 24.78 -4.43
N ARG A 67 11.36 26.09 -4.69
CA ARG A 67 10.90 27.10 -3.74
C ARG A 67 9.38 27.25 -3.85
N LEU A 68 8.76 27.59 -2.73
CA LEU A 68 7.31 27.77 -2.61
C LEU A 68 7.01 29.25 -2.28
N PRO A 69 7.07 30.18 -3.26
CA PRO A 69 6.85 31.60 -2.99
C PRO A 69 5.40 31.88 -2.60
N GLY A 70 5.22 32.89 -1.75
CA GLY A 70 3.90 33.41 -1.40
C GLY A 70 3.06 32.52 -0.49
N ILE A 71 3.65 31.52 0.18
CA ILE A 71 2.96 30.75 1.23
C ILE A 71 2.61 31.67 2.39
N THR A 72 1.41 31.51 2.94
CA THR A 72 0.91 32.25 4.10
C THR A 72 0.66 31.32 5.28
N GLY A 73 1.28 31.63 6.41
CA GLY A 73 1.08 30.90 7.69
C GLY A 73 1.48 29.43 7.65
N PRO A 74 0.95 28.59 8.56
CA PRO A 74 1.27 27.17 8.62
C PRO A 74 0.92 26.45 7.33
N LEU A 75 1.83 25.57 6.89
CA LEU A 75 1.67 24.72 5.69
C LEU A 75 1.26 23.31 6.12
N ARG A 76 0.14 22.81 5.63
CA ARG A 76 -0.32 21.45 5.79
C ARG A 76 0.14 20.61 4.61
N MET A 77 0.57 19.37 4.89
CA MET A 77 1.00 18.40 3.89
C MET A 77 0.21 17.11 4.06
N LEU A 78 -0.50 16.68 3.03
CA LEU A 78 -1.00 15.30 2.95
C LEU A 78 0.21 14.37 2.83
N ARG A 79 0.45 13.54 3.84
CA ARG A 79 1.45 12.48 3.80
C ARG A 79 0.77 11.20 3.33
N HIS A 80 0.97 10.84 2.08
CA HIS A 80 0.52 9.58 1.53
C HIS A 80 1.53 8.48 1.89
N GLY A 81 1.04 7.39 2.46
CA GLY A 81 1.90 6.30 2.91
C GLY A 81 2.38 5.39 1.78
N TYR A 82 3.55 4.78 1.96
CA TYR A 82 4.28 4.02 0.95
C TYR A 82 3.55 2.75 0.47
N GLN A 83 3.11 1.94 1.42
CA GLN A 83 2.50 0.64 1.14
C GLN A 83 1.11 0.54 1.80
N SER A 84 0.43 -0.60 1.63
CA SER A 84 -0.95 -0.83 2.09
C SER A 84 -1.18 -0.39 3.53
N TRP A 85 -0.32 -0.80 4.47
CA TRP A 85 -0.47 -0.53 5.91
C TRP A 85 0.10 0.81 6.34
N SER A 86 0.84 1.50 5.48
CA SER A 86 1.42 2.79 5.84
C SER A 86 0.34 3.85 6.02
N ARG A 87 0.46 4.63 7.06
CA ARG A 87 -0.48 5.70 7.39
C ARG A 87 -0.56 6.75 6.26
N THR A 88 -1.78 7.19 5.97
CA THR A 88 -2.05 8.40 5.17
C THR A 88 -2.78 9.39 6.05
N ASP A 89 -2.18 10.56 6.25
CA ASP A 89 -2.71 11.62 7.14
C ASP A 89 -2.27 13.02 6.68
N VAL A 90 -2.68 14.03 7.43
CA VAL A 90 -2.25 15.41 7.22
C VAL A 90 -1.34 15.85 8.36
N ALA A 91 -0.14 16.33 8.01
CA ALA A 91 0.82 16.90 8.94
C ALA A 91 0.98 18.41 8.73
N VAL A 92 1.29 19.12 9.82
CA VAL A 92 1.60 20.55 9.82
C VAL A 92 3.11 20.73 9.86
N PHE A 93 3.66 21.35 8.81
CA PHE A 93 5.10 21.59 8.71
C PHE A 93 5.60 22.49 9.85
N GLY A 94 6.71 22.08 10.47
CA GLY A 94 7.30 22.76 11.63
C GLY A 94 6.63 22.44 12.97
N VAL A 95 5.54 21.62 12.98
CA VAL A 95 4.85 21.15 14.18
C VAL A 95 4.96 19.63 14.30
N ASP A 96 4.52 18.92 13.25
CA ASP A 96 4.55 17.47 13.21
C ASP A 96 5.90 16.93 12.74
N ARG A 97 6.18 15.67 13.06
CA ARG A 97 7.44 14.99 12.73
C ARG A 97 7.20 13.85 11.75
N ASP A 98 8.23 13.56 10.97
CA ASP A 98 8.28 12.30 10.23
C ASP A 98 8.41 11.12 11.22
N PRO A 99 7.67 10.01 11.04
CA PRO A 99 7.72 8.85 11.93
C PRO A 99 9.14 8.31 12.16
N SER A 100 9.98 8.31 11.13
CA SER A 100 11.35 7.80 11.21
C SER A 100 12.27 8.60 12.14
N THR A 101 11.91 9.86 12.45
CA THR A 101 12.68 10.71 13.36
C THR A 101 12.31 10.52 14.82
N THR A 102 11.29 9.71 15.12
CA THR A 102 10.87 9.42 16.49
C THR A 102 11.96 8.65 17.23
N PRO A 103 12.36 9.08 18.44
CA PRO A 103 13.33 8.34 19.23
C PRO A 103 12.90 6.90 19.47
N GLY A 104 13.81 5.94 19.19
CA GLY A 104 13.52 4.51 19.32
C GLY A 104 12.85 3.87 18.09
N SER A 105 12.57 4.62 17.02
CA SER A 105 12.11 4.03 15.77
C SER A 105 13.17 3.08 15.20
N VAL A 106 12.73 1.91 14.66
CA VAL A 106 13.61 0.86 14.17
C VAL A 106 13.72 0.88 12.64
N GLU A 107 14.90 0.55 12.11
CA GLU A 107 15.22 0.61 10.68
C GLU A 107 14.30 -0.26 9.83
N MET A 108 13.93 -1.45 10.29
CA MET A 108 13.00 -2.33 9.57
C MET A 108 11.65 -1.64 9.32
N MET A 109 11.11 -0.89 10.30
CA MET A 109 9.85 -0.16 10.11
C MET A 109 10.00 0.96 9.08
N GLN A 110 11.19 1.56 8.98
CA GLN A 110 11.45 2.56 7.95
C GLN A 110 11.38 1.90 6.56
N GLY A 111 12.00 0.72 6.38
CA GLY A 111 11.93 -0.03 5.12
C GLY A 111 10.53 -0.51 4.76
N ILE A 112 9.71 -0.86 5.75
CA ILE A 112 8.32 -1.26 5.53
C ILE A 112 7.46 -0.06 5.10
N HIS A 113 7.69 1.13 5.67
CA HIS A 113 6.77 2.26 5.53
C HIS A 113 7.26 3.41 4.66
N HIS A 114 8.50 3.35 4.16
CA HIS A 114 9.09 4.39 3.31
C HIS A 114 9.94 3.76 2.20
N ALA A 115 9.96 4.39 1.03
CA ALA A 115 10.82 4.00 -0.07
C ALA A 115 12.31 4.10 0.32
N ASP A 116 12.74 5.26 0.85
CA ASP A 116 14.07 5.42 1.40
C ASP A 116 14.10 5.02 2.88
N GLN A 117 14.83 3.95 3.19
CA GLN A 117 14.95 3.39 4.54
C GLN A 117 15.75 4.28 5.50
N ARG A 118 16.45 5.29 4.99
CA ARG A 118 17.16 6.27 5.83
C ARG A 118 16.17 7.17 6.56
N ARG A 119 16.56 7.57 7.76
CA ARG A 119 15.77 8.53 8.55
C ARG A 119 15.61 9.84 7.79
N ALA A 120 14.43 10.45 7.91
CA ALA A 120 14.22 11.83 7.48
C ALA A 120 15.16 12.78 8.23
N LEU A 121 15.44 13.92 7.61
CA LEU A 121 16.16 15.00 8.29
C LEU A 121 15.28 15.62 9.39
N ASP A 122 15.88 16.27 10.36
CA ASP A 122 15.12 16.98 11.39
C ASP A 122 14.27 18.09 10.76
N GLY A 123 12.97 18.10 11.08
CA GLY A 123 11.98 19.01 10.50
C GLY A 123 11.53 18.66 9.07
N GLU A 124 12.02 17.59 8.47
CA GLU A 124 11.53 17.09 7.18
C GLU A 124 10.20 16.33 7.36
N LEU A 125 9.29 16.50 6.39
CA LEU A 125 8.12 15.63 6.20
C LEU A 125 8.23 14.91 4.87
N ARG A 126 7.82 13.63 4.81
CA ARG A 126 7.80 12.80 3.59
C ARG A 126 6.39 12.38 3.22
N SER A 127 6.15 12.29 1.92
CA SER A 127 4.94 11.72 1.33
C SER A 127 5.32 10.87 0.13
N GLU A 128 4.82 9.66 0.05
CA GLU A 128 5.17 8.72 -1.01
C GLU A 128 4.18 8.84 -2.18
N TRP A 129 4.70 8.87 -3.39
CA TRP A 129 3.97 8.91 -4.66
C TRP A 129 3.25 10.24 -4.96
N LEU A 130 2.44 10.76 -4.03
CA LEU A 130 1.71 12.02 -4.17
C LEU A 130 1.70 12.81 -2.87
N THR A 131 1.38 14.09 -2.98
CA THR A 131 1.08 14.95 -1.82
C THR A 131 0.07 16.05 -2.21
N VAL A 132 -0.57 16.63 -1.21
CA VAL A 132 -1.30 17.89 -1.32
C VAL A 132 -0.75 18.85 -0.27
N LEU A 133 -0.37 20.03 -0.70
CA LEU A 133 0.00 21.13 0.19
C LEU A 133 -1.15 22.13 0.29
N ARG A 134 -1.47 22.59 1.52
CA ARG A 134 -2.46 23.64 1.77
C ARG A 134 -1.90 24.68 2.74
N ASP A 135 -1.90 25.94 2.36
CA ASP A 135 -1.49 27.03 3.23
C ASP A 135 -2.64 27.56 4.10
N ALA A 136 -2.34 28.44 5.07
CA ALA A 136 -3.35 29.02 5.96
C ALA A 136 -4.38 29.90 5.22
N GLY A 137 -4.08 30.37 4.02
CA GLY A 137 -5.02 31.09 3.15
C GLY A 137 -5.98 30.17 2.39
N GLY A 138 -5.90 28.85 2.57
CA GLY A 138 -6.74 27.86 1.90
C GLY A 138 -6.28 27.50 0.48
N ARG A 139 -5.18 28.08 -0.02
CA ARG A 139 -4.65 27.73 -1.33
C ARG A 139 -4.00 26.36 -1.28
N SER A 140 -4.40 25.50 -2.20
CA SER A 140 -3.92 24.11 -2.25
C SER A 140 -3.21 23.81 -3.58
N MET A 141 -2.24 22.90 -3.52
CA MET A 141 -1.51 22.36 -4.67
C MET A 141 -1.39 20.85 -4.51
N LEU A 142 -1.75 20.10 -5.55
CA LEU A 142 -1.45 18.69 -5.67
C LEU A 142 -0.08 18.53 -6.35
N ALA A 143 0.70 17.60 -5.88
CA ALA A 143 1.92 17.15 -6.53
C ALA A 143 1.97 15.63 -6.56
N GLY A 144 2.32 15.00 -7.70
CA GLY A 144 2.30 13.55 -7.82
C GLY A 144 3.13 13.03 -8.98
N PHE A 145 3.68 11.83 -8.83
CA PHE A 145 4.32 11.07 -9.89
C PHE A 145 3.28 10.26 -10.68
N ASP A 146 3.51 10.09 -11.99
CA ASP A 146 2.57 9.41 -12.88
C ASP A 146 2.61 7.89 -12.78
N ALA A 147 3.67 7.32 -12.24
CA ALA A 147 3.85 5.88 -12.07
C ALA A 147 4.86 5.58 -10.94
N GLY A 148 5.07 4.31 -10.64
CA GLY A 148 6.05 3.79 -9.69
C GLY A 148 6.67 2.47 -10.17
N VAL A 149 6.95 2.36 -11.47
CA VAL A 149 7.46 1.11 -12.09
C VAL A 149 8.98 1.09 -12.15
N GLU A 150 9.58 2.22 -12.56
CA GLU A 150 11.03 2.34 -12.75
C GLU A 150 11.76 2.80 -11.48
N HIS A 151 11.07 3.55 -10.64
CA HIS A 151 11.58 4.08 -9.39
C HIS A 151 10.43 4.48 -8.47
N ASP A 152 10.72 4.61 -7.18
CA ASP A 152 9.80 5.24 -6.24
C ASP A 152 9.82 6.76 -6.40
N GLY A 153 8.67 7.37 -6.19
CA GLY A 153 8.52 8.83 -6.16
C GLY A 153 8.24 9.30 -4.74
N THR A 154 9.09 10.14 -4.18
CA THR A 154 8.89 10.71 -2.83
C THR A 154 8.83 12.23 -2.91
N TRP A 155 7.85 12.80 -2.25
CA TRP A 155 7.75 14.24 -2.03
C TRP A 155 8.25 14.57 -0.64
N ARG A 156 9.25 15.46 -0.57
CA ARG A 156 9.82 15.89 0.72
C ARG A 156 9.57 17.38 0.91
N LEU A 157 9.12 17.76 2.10
CA LEU A 157 9.01 19.14 2.52
C LEU A 157 10.09 19.39 3.57
N ARG A 158 11.07 20.23 3.24
CA ARG A 158 12.28 20.46 4.04
C ARG A 158 12.36 21.91 4.51
N PRO A 159 12.93 22.15 5.72
CA PRO A 159 13.35 23.48 6.11
C PRO A 159 14.34 24.04 5.07
N SER A 160 14.19 25.29 4.70
CA SER A 160 15.23 26.01 3.97
C SER A 160 16.46 26.22 4.88
N GLY A 161 17.66 26.21 4.29
CA GLY A 161 18.88 26.54 5.04
C GLY A 161 18.91 27.97 5.61
N ASP A 162 18.08 28.87 5.08
CA ASP A 162 18.00 30.26 5.52
C ASP A 162 16.91 30.46 6.59
N PRO A 163 17.23 30.99 7.77
CA PRO A 163 16.25 31.26 8.81
C PRO A 163 15.13 32.19 8.32
N GLY A 164 13.88 31.73 8.44
CA GLY A 164 12.70 32.51 8.02
C GLY A 164 12.34 32.43 6.53
N ALA A 165 13.09 31.69 5.73
CA ALA A 165 12.70 31.39 4.35
C ALA A 165 11.57 30.33 4.28
N THR A 166 10.86 30.29 3.17
CA THR A 166 9.83 29.28 2.91
C THR A 166 10.46 27.89 2.77
N PRO A 167 9.75 26.82 3.18
CA PRO A 167 10.25 25.46 3.01
C PRO A 167 10.48 25.13 1.54
N GLU A 168 11.35 24.16 1.31
CA GLU A 168 11.61 23.59 -0.01
C GLU A 168 10.74 22.35 -0.22
N LEU A 169 10.16 22.23 -1.42
CA LEU A 169 9.49 21.03 -1.88
C LEU A 169 10.44 20.25 -2.82
N TRP A 170 10.64 18.97 -2.55
CA TRP A 170 11.50 18.09 -3.34
C TRP A 170 10.65 17.05 -4.05
N ALA A 171 10.75 16.96 -5.38
CA ALA A 171 10.27 15.83 -6.16
C ALA A 171 11.42 14.85 -6.36
N GLU A 172 11.47 13.79 -5.59
CA GLU A 172 12.58 12.84 -5.58
C GLU A 172 12.22 11.53 -6.30
N ALA A 173 13.01 11.15 -7.30
CA ALA A 173 13.08 9.80 -7.83
C ALA A 173 14.07 9.00 -6.99
N PHE A 174 13.56 8.03 -6.24
CA PHE A 174 14.39 7.13 -5.43
C PHE A 174 14.71 5.86 -6.21
N LEU A 175 16.02 5.59 -6.44
CA LEU A 175 16.51 4.47 -7.22
C LEU A 175 17.16 3.37 -6.34
N GLY A 176 17.37 3.62 -5.04
CA GLY A 176 17.83 2.62 -4.08
C GLY A 176 19.21 2.06 -4.39
N ASP A 177 20.15 2.93 -4.77
CA ASP A 177 21.53 2.57 -5.15
C ASP A 177 21.62 1.68 -6.41
N ALA A 178 20.64 1.76 -7.31
CA ALA A 178 20.70 1.08 -8.60
C ALA A 178 21.92 1.52 -9.40
N GLN A 179 22.62 0.55 -10.01
CA GLN A 179 23.84 0.79 -10.78
C GLN A 179 23.51 1.22 -12.21
N LEU A 180 24.15 2.28 -12.68
CA LEU A 180 24.14 2.72 -14.06
C LEU A 180 25.54 2.55 -14.66
N GLY A 181 25.64 1.89 -15.80
CA GLY A 181 26.89 1.79 -16.59
C GLY A 181 27.29 3.14 -17.21
N PRO A 182 28.54 3.25 -17.70
CA PRO A 182 29.01 4.43 -18.42
C PRO A 182 28.13 4.75 -19.63
N GLY A 183 27.67 5.99 -19.74
CA GLY A 183 26.79 6.43 -20.83
C GLY A 183 25.36 5.89 -20.77
N GLU A 184 25.02 5.06 -19.78
CA GLU A 184 23.66 4.54 -19.61
C GLU A 184 22.70 5.66 -19.24
N SER A 185 21.55 5.69 -19.92
CA SER A 185 20.47 6.64 -19.65
C SER A 185 19.24 5.92 -19.10
N ARG A 186 18.56 6.55 -18.15
CA ARG A 186 17.31 6.06 -17.56
C ARG A 186 16.25 7.13 -17.60
N ALA A 187 15.12 6.85 -18.22
CA ALA A 187 13.94 7.69 -18.12
C ALA A 187 13.37 7.60 -16.71
N LEU A 188 12.99 8.74 -16.14
CA LEU A 188 12.32 8.81 -14.86
C LEU A 188 10.83 9.06 -15.06
N HIS A 189 10.01 8.61 -14.10
CA HIS A 189 8.57 8.85 -14.18
C HIS A 189 8.28 10.34 -14.15
N PRO A 190 7.46 10.85 -15.06
CA PRO A 190 7.02 12.22 -15.02
C PRO A 190 6.31 12.54 -13.70
N PHE A 191 6.47 13.76 -13.24
CA PHE A 191 5.72 14.30 -12.11
C PHE A 191 4.89 15.51 -12.55
N VAL A 192 3.85 15.79 -11.80
CA VAL A 192 3.00 16.96 -12.01
C VAL A 192 2.89 17.77 -10.72
N THR A 193 2.83 19.09 -10.85
CA THR A 193 2.39 20.01 -9.80
C THR A 193 1.22 20.81 -10.35
N GLU A 194 0.07 20.79 -9.69
CA GLU A 194 -1.12 21.51 -10.15
C GLU A 194 -1.78 22.28 -9.00
N PRO A 195 -2.17 23.57 -9.23
CA PRO A 195 -3.04 24.26 -8.30
C PRO A 195 -4.39 23.55 -8.19
N VAL A 196 -4.91 23.41 -6.98
CA VAL A 196 -6.23 22.85 -6.76
C VAL A 196 -7.28 23.93 -6.96
N ALA A 197 -8.11 23.77 -7.99
CA ALA A 197 -9.18 24.72 -8.29
C ALA A 197 -10.25 24.70 -7.18
N ASP A 198 -10.71 25.88 -6.79
CA ASP A 198 -11.79 26.07 -5.81
C ASP A 198 -11.56 25.35 -4.46
N GLY A 199 -10.32 24.93 -4.18
CA GLY A 199 -9.97 24.18 -2.98
C GLY A 199 -10.46 22.71 -2.98
N ASP A 200 -11.03 22.20 -4.08
CA ASP A 200 -11.56 20.83 -4.19
C ASP A 200 -10.44 19.81 -4.37
N VAL A 201 -9.88 19.39 -3.22
CA VAL A 201 -8.81 18.40 -3.15
C VAL A 201 -9.28 17.02 -3.63
N CYS A 202 -10.52 16.63 -3.33
CA CYS A 202 -11.06 15.34 -3.76
C CYS A 202 -11.11 15.23 -5.29
N ALA A 203 -11.55 16.31 -5.98
CA ALA A 203 -11.56 16.33 -7.45
C ALA A 203 -10.14 16.31 -8.04
N ALA A 204 -9.18 16.99 -7.41
CA ALA A 204 -7.78 16.95 -7.86
C ALA A 204 -7.17 15.54 -7.72
N LEU A 205 -7.41 14.88 -6.59
CA LEU A 205 -6.97 13.49 -6.35
C LEU A 205 -7.64 12.50 -7.32
N ASP A 206 -8.94 12.65 -7.59
CA ASP A 206 -9.66 11.80 -8.56
C ASP A 206 -9.07 11.96 -9.99
N ARG A 207 -8.78 13.19 -10.42
CA ARG A 207 -8.14 13.43 -11.74
C ARG A 207 -6.76 12.79 -11.83
N TRP A 208 -5.94 12.99 -10.80
CA TRP A 208 -4.61 12.38 -10.73
C TRP A 208 -4.69 10.85 -10.76
N ALA A 209 -5.55 10.24 -9.93
CA ALA A 209 -5.69 8.79 -9.85
C ALA A 209 -6.21 8.18 -11.17
N ARG A 210 -7.17 8.84 -11.86
CA ARG A 210 -7.61 8.44 -13.21
C ARG A 210 -6.48 8.43 -14.21
N ARG A 211 -5.66 9.47 -14.19
CA ARG A 211 -4.52 9.59 -15.09
C ARG A 211 -3.51 8.48 -14.84
N VAL A 212 -3.11 8.28 -13.59
CA VAL A 212 -2.17 7.22 -13.20
C VAL A 212 -2.74 5.84 -13.56
N GLY A 213 -4.00 5.59 -13.25
CA GLY A 213 -4.67 4.33 -13.59
C GLY A 213 -4.73 4.07 -15.09
N SER A 214 -5.01 5.10 -15.89
CA SER A 214 -5.02 5.00 -17.35
C SER A 214 -3.63 4.70 -17.91
N LEU A 215 -2.60 5.37 -17.42
CA LEU A 215 -1.21 5.15 -17.84
C LEU A 215 -0.70 3.77 -17.42
N GLY A 216 -1.05 3.32 -16.21
CA GLY A 216 -0.63 2.04 -15.66
C GLY A 216 -1.49 0.84 -16.09
N GLY A 217 -2.54 1.04 -16.90
CA GLY A 217 -3.45 -0.04 -17.31
C GLY A 217 -4.21 -0.65 -16.13
N ALA A 218 -4.73 0.18 -15.21
CA ALA A 218 -5.40 -0.25 -13.99
C ALA A 218 -6.50 -1.29 -14.23
N ARG A 219 -6.51 -2.35 -13.43
CA ARG A 219 -7.48 -3.45 -13.50
C ARG A 219 -8.69 -3.14 -12.61
N ILE A 220 -9.60 -2.35 -13.13
CA ILE A 220 -10.77 -1.82 -12.39
C ILE A 220 -12.10 -2.44 -12.81
N SER A 221 -12.11 -3.46 -13.66
CA SER A 221 -13.31 -4.09 -14.21
C SER A 221 -13.82 -5.28 -13.39
N ALA A 222 -13.08 -5.78 -12.41
CA ALA A 222 -13.52 -6.89 -11.57
C ALA A 222 -14.83 -6.55 -10.85
N PRO A 223 -15.76 -7.53 -10.66
CA PRO A 223 -17.01 -7.28 -9.93
C PRO A 223 -16.75 -6.87 -8.48
N TYR A 224 -17.72 -6.16 -7.87
CA TYR A 224 -17.71 -5.87 -6.43
C TYR A 224 -17.58 -7.17 -5.64
N GLN A 225 -16.72 -7.21 -4.64
CA GLN A 225 -16.41 -8.41 -3.88
C GLN A 225 -17.14 -8.43 -2.53
N VAL A 226 -17.89 -9.51 -2.27
CA VAL A 226 -18.45 -9.82 -0.96
C VAL A 226 -17.97 -11.21 -0.56
N GLY A 227 -17.41 -11.36 0.62
CA GLY A 227 -16.81 -12.64 0.97
C GLY A 227 -16.68 -12.91 2.47
N TRP A 228 -16.15 -14.08 2.75
CA TRP A 228 -15.72 -14.52 4.07
C TRP A 228 -14.20 -14.75 4.08
N CYS A 229 -13.55 -14.40 5.19
CA CYS A 229 -12.12 -14.58 5.42
C CYS A 229 -11.88 -15.22 6.78
N SER A 230 -10.91 -16.12 6.89
CA SER A 230 -10.67 -16.86 8.14
C SER A 230 -9.84 -16.08 9.18
N TRP A 231 -9.23 -14.91 8.84
CA TRP A 231 -8.15 -14.32 9.64
C TRP A 231 -8.61 -13.81 11.01
N TYR A 232 -9.46 -12.78 11.09
CA TYR A 232 -9.72 -12.01 12.32
C TYR A 232 -10.56 -12.71 13.40
N HIS A 233 -10.91 -13.96 13.20
CA HIS A 233 -11.49 -14.80 14.24
C HIS A 233 -10.55 -15.94 14.64
N TYR A 234 -10.02 -16.65 13.64
CA TYR A 234 -9.24 -17.87 13.89
C TYR A 234 -7.74 -17.64 13.91
N PHE A 235 -7.22 -16.58 13.30
CA PHE A 235 -5.79 -16.31 13.14
C PHE A 235 -5.05 -17.58 12.68
N HIS A 236 -3.83 -17.79 13.14
CA HIS A 236 -3.05 -19.01 12.85
C HIS A 236 -3.70 -20.31 13.36
N GLY A 237 -4.71 -20.23 14.23
CA GLY A 237 -5.48 -21.37 14.75
C GLY A 237 -6.51 -21.93 13.78
N VAL A 238 -6.68 -21.36 12.59
CA VAL A 238 -7.62 -21.84 11.58
C VAL A 238 -7.35 -23.31 11.23
N THR A 239 -8.43 -24.08 11.05
CA THR A 239 -8.39 -25.50 10.66
C THR A 239 -9.30 -25.73 9.46
N GLU A 240 -9.09 -26.81 8.73
CA GLU A 240 -10.00 -27.24 7.67
C GLU A 240 -11.44 -27.42 8.18
N GLN A 241 -11.61 -27.90 9.43
CA GLN A 241 -12.94 -28.04 10.02
C GLN A 241 -13.62 -26.68 10.22
N HIS A 242 -12.91 -25.65 10.69
CA HIS A 242 -13.45 -24.29 10.80
C HIS A 242 -13.94 -23.76 9.45
N VAL A 243 -13.16 -24.01 8.37
CA VAL A 243 -13.57 -23.60 7.01
C VAL A 243 -14.85 -24.32 6.59
N ARG A 244 -14.95 -25.64 6.82
CA ARG A 244 -16.13 -26.44 6.48
C ARG A 244 -17.37 -26.05 7.29
N ASP A 245 -17.22 -25.78 8.58
CA ASP A 245 -18.32 -25.36 9.47
C ASP A 245 -18.88 -24.01 9.03
N ASN A 246 -18.02 -23.00 8.79
CA ASN A 246 -18.44 -21.72 8.26
C ASN A 246 -19.10 -21.83 6.88
N LEU A 247 -18.53 -22.67 6.01
CA LEU A 247 -19.09 -22.89 4.68
C LEU A 247 -20.51 -23.49 4.75
N SER A 248 -20.77 -24.41 5.71
CA SER A 248 -22.08 -24.99 5.94
C SER A 248 -23.12 -23.95 6.41
N LEU A 249 -22.70 -22.96 7.18
CA LEU A 249 -23.52 -21.86 7.69
C LEU A 249 -23.70 -20.72 6.68
N ALA A 250 -22.81 -20.64 5.68
CA ALA A 250 -22.79 -19.57 4.69
C ALA A 250 -23.95 -19.61 3.66
N GLY A 251 -24.83 -20.63 3.69
CA GLY A 251 -25.84 -20.85 2.65
C GLY A 251 -26.71 -19.66 2.33
N ASN A 252 -27.15 -18.93 3.35
CA ASN A 252 -28.02 -17.75 3.21
C ASN A 252 -27.26 -16.42 3.20
N TRP A 253 -25.92 -16.41 3.33
CA TRP A 253 -25.11 -15.20 3.35
C TRP A 253 -24.76 -14.77 1.92
N PRO A 254 -24.60 -13.46 1.63
CA PRO A 254 -24.35 -12.95 0.29
C PRO A 254 -22.90 -13.13 -0.17
N PHE A 255 -22.17 -14.08 0.41
CA PHE A 255 -20.77 -14.30 0.10
C PHE A 255 -20.57 -14.86 -1.31
N GLU A 256 -19.70 -14.27 -2.06
CA GLU A 256 -19.24 -14.72 -3.39
C GLU A 256 -17.84 -15.37 -3.28
N VAL A 257 -17.00 -14.87 -2.37
CA VAL A 257 -15.65 -15.37 -2.10
C VAL A 257 -15.60 -16.05 -0.75
N PHE A 258 -14.84 -17.13 -0.65
CA PHE A 258 -14.53 -17.81 0.60
C PHE A 258 -13.02 -17.99 0.69
N GLN A 259 -12.35 -17.14 1.50
CA GLN A 259 -10.90 -17.03 1.55
C GLN A 259 -10.33 -17.76 2.77
N ILE A 260 -9.43 -18.71 2.51
CA ILE A 260 -8.55 -19.29 3.52
C ILE A 260 -7.34 -18.36 3.65
N ASP A 261 -7.16 -17.76 4.82
CA ASP A 261 -6.03 -16.89 5.13
C ASP A 261 -4.86 -17.68 5.70
N ASP A 262 -3.83 -17.02 6.25
CA ASP A 262 -2.63 -17.60 6.83
C ASP A 262 -2.97 -18.71 7.85
N GLY A 263 -2.21 -19.81 7.80
CA GLY A 263 -2.32 -20.93 8.75
C GLY A 263 -2.57 -22.30 8.14
N TYR A 264 -2.71 -22.43 6.82
CA TYR A 264 -2.91 -23.71 6.13
C TYR A 264 -1.59 -24.36 5.66
N GLN A 265 -0.61 -23.55 5.31
CA GLN A 265 0.67 -23.95 4.72
C GLN A 265 1.59 -24.65 5.74
N SER A 266 2.46 -25.53 5.26
CA SER A 266 3.43 -26.25 6.10
C SER A 266 4.52 -25.33 6.67
N ALA A 267 4.94 -24.33 5.89
CA ALA A 267 5.84 -23.27 6.30
C ALA A 267 5.64 -22.04 5.38
N ILE A 268 6.04 -20.85 5.84
CA ILE A 268 6.12 -19.67 4.98
C ILE A 268 7.14 -19.93 3.86
N GLY A 269 6.67 -19.92 2.61
CA GLY A 269 7.45 -20.31 1.42
C GLY A 269 7.01 -21.64 0.80
N ASP A 270 6.49 -22.59 1.57
CA ASP A 270 6.07 -23.90 1.10
C ASP A 270 4.55 -23.93 0.82
N TRP A 271 4.10 -23.10 -0.12
CA TRP A 271 2.68 -22.77 -0.36
C TRP A 271 1.83 -23.91 -0.91
N LEU A 272 2.45 -24.92 -1.50
CA LEU A 272 1.76 -26.06 -2.13
C LEU A 272 1.61 -27.26 -1.19
N THR A 273 2.10 -27.15 0.04
CA THR A 273 2.04 -28.20 1.05
C THR A 273 1.26 -27.71 2.26
N THR A 274 0.23 -28.47 2.65
CA THR A 274 -0.59 -28.17 3.82
C THR A 274 0.03 -28.74 5.10
N ASN A 275 -0.35 -28.17 6.25
CA ASN A 275 0.02 -28.70 7.57
C ASN A 275 -1.05 -29.66 8.12
N GLU A 276 -0.81 -30.21 9.32
CA GLU A 276 -1.71 -31.18 9.98
C GLU A 276 -3.13 -30.66 10.24
N LYS A 277 -3.35 -29.35 10.34
CA LYS A 277 -4.66 -28.72 10.52
C LYS A 277 -5.50 -28.74 9.23
N PHE A 278 -4.86 -28.98 8.09
CA PHE A 278 -5.47 -29.06 6.76
C PHE A 278 -5.06 -30.40 6.09
N PRO A 279 -5.67 -31.53 6.52
CA PRO A 279 -5.29 -32.84 6.04
C PRO A 279 -5.67 -33.14 4.59
N SER A 280 -6.58 -32.34 4.00
CA SER A 280 -6.94 -32.48 2.59
C SER A 280 -5.92 -31.82 1.67
N SER A 281 -5.87 -32.27 0.41
CA SER A 281 -5.10 -31.58 -0.63
C SER A 281 -5.74 -30.22 -1.00
N LEU A 282 -4.95 -29.33 -1.58
CA LEU A 282 -5.41 -27.99 -1.97
C LEU A 282 -6.58 -28.02 -2.97
N ASP A 283 -6.54 -28.94 -3.95
CA ASP A 283 -7.62 -29.14 -4.91
C ASP A 283 -8.91 -29.64 -4.25
N ALA A 284 -8.81 -30.51 -3.24
CA ALA A 284 -9.96 -30.96 -2.47
C ALA A 284 -10.58 -29.81 -1.66
N LEU A 285 -9.74 -28.94 -1.04
CA LEU A 285 -10.20 -27.75 -0.32
C LEU A 285 -10.92 -26.76 -1.27
N ALA A 286 -10.29 -26.42 -2.39
CA ALA A 286 -10.90 -25.57 -3.41
C ALA A 286 -12.20 -26.17 -3.94
N GLY A 287 -12.23 -27.48 -4.19
CA GLY A 287 -13.40 -28.22 -4.65
C GLY A 287 -14.59 -28.15 -3.70
N VAL A 288 -14.37 -28.24 -2.38
CA VAL A 288 -15.43 -28.08 -1.37
C VAL A 288 -16.04 -26.68 -1.38
N ILE A 289 -15.20 -25.64 -1.48
CA ILE A 289 -15.66 -24.24 -1.55
C ILE A 289 -16.45 -24.01 -2.85
N ALA A 290 -15.94 -24.48 -3.98
CA ALA A 290 -16.60 -24.36 -5.28
C ALA A 290 -17.93 -25.14 -5.33
N ALA A 291 -18.01 -26.34 -4.74
CA ALA A 291 -19.24 -27.13 -4.65
C ALA A 291 -20.35 -26.42 -3.84
N ALA A 292 -19.98 -25.57 -2.89
CA ALA A 292 -20.90 -24.69 -2.16
C ALA A 292 -21.32 -23.44 -2.95
N GLY A 293 -20.90 -23.31 -4.22
CA GLY A 293 -21.20 -22.16 -5.08
C GLY A 293 -20.42 -20.90 -4.72
N ARG A 294 -19.27 -21.03 -4.06
CA ARG A 294 -18.39 -19.92 -3.67
C ARG A 294 -17.08 -19.97 -4.45
N ARG A 295 -16.47 -18.81 -4.68
CA ARG A 295 -15.15 -18.71 -5.30
C ARG A 295 -14.07 -19.04 -4.27
N PRO A 296 -13.22 -20.06 -4.51
CA PRO A 296 -12.13 -20.38 -3.61
C PRO A 296 -11.07 -19.28 -3.60
N GLY A 297 -10.73 -18.78 -2.41
CA GLY A 297 -9.66 -17.84 -2.17
C GLY A 297 -8.59 -18.42 -1.24
N ILE A 298 -7.33 -18.06 -1.48
CA ILE A 298 -6.20 -18.48 -0.66
C ILE A 298 -5.19 -17.35 -0.47
N TRP A 299 -4.55 -17.32 0.70
CA TRP A 299 -3.52 -16.38 1.09
C TRP A 299 -2.12 -16.94 0.81
N LEU A 300 -1.17 -16.08 0.45
CA LEU A 300 0.25 -16.39 0.40
C LEU A 300 1.11 -15.13 0.56
N ALA A 301 2.37 -15.31 1.01
CA ALA A 301 3.39 -14.26 1.08
C ALA A 301 4.56 -14.60 0.13
N PRO A 302 4.42 -14.35 -1.19
CA PRO A 302 5.21 -15.00 -2.22
C PRO A 302 6.68 -14.57 -2.29
N PHE A 303 7.09 -13.52 -1.57
CA PHE A 303 8.43 -12.93 -1.67
C PHE A 303 9.27 -13.15 -0.42
N ILE A 304 8.74 -13.91 0.56
CA ILE A 304 9.47 -14.25 1.78
C ILE A 304 9.39 -15.76 2.05
N VAL A 305 10.41 -16.27 2.73
CA VAL A 305 10.51 -17.70 3.11
C VAL A 305 11.01 -17.86 4.53
N ALA A 306 10.49 -18.85 5.23
CA ALA A 306 11.00 -19.24 6.53
C ALA A 306 12.38 -19.90 6.40
N PRO A 307 13.29 -19.71 7.37
CA PRO A 307 14.62 -20.31 7.34
C PRO A 307 14.61 -21.85 7.26
N ASP A 308 13.57 -22.48 7.80
CA ASP A 308 13.36 -23.92 7.86
C ASP A 308 12.39 -24.44 6.78
N SER A 309 11.91 -23.60 5.87
CA SER A 309 11.14 -24.03 4.71
C SER A 309 11.98 -24.92 3.77
N GLU A 310 11.32 -25.77 3.00
CA GLU A 310 11.99 -26.61 2.02
C GLU A 310 12.69 -25.78 0.95
N ILE A 311 12.04 -24.68 0.51
CA ILE A 311 12.58 -23.78 -0.51
C ILE A 311 13.87 -23.08 -0.03
N ALA A 312 13.92 -22.57 1.20
CA ALA A 312 15.11 -21.89 1.73
C ALA A 312 16.29 -22.87 1.92
N ARG A 313 16.01 -24.13 2.28
CA ARG A 313 17.03 -25.16 2.45
C ARG A 313 17.59 -25.67 1.12
N ARG A 314 16.73 -25.80 0.09
CA ARG A 314 17.13 -26.30 -1.24
C ARG A 314 17.84 -25.25 -2.07
N HIS A 315 17.43 -23.99 -1.92
CA HIS A 315 17.85 -22.87 -2.74
C HIS A 315 18.35 -21.67 -1.93
N PRO A 316 19.39 -21.84 -1.07
CA PRO A 316 19.94 -20.72 -0.29
C PRO A 316 20.54 -19.61 -1.17
N GLU A 317 20.83 -19.91 -2.43
CA GLU A 317 21.29 -18.96 -3.46
C GLU A 317 20.16 -18.05 -3.98
N TRP A 318 18.90 -18.39 -3.73
CA TRP A 318 17.74 -17.57 -4.13
C TRP A 318 17.45 -16.43 -3.15
N LEU A 319 18.15 -16.39 -2.02
CA LEU A 319 17.93 -15.39 -1.00
C LEU A 319 18.73 -14.10 -1.31
N ALA A 320 18.06 -12.96 -1.21
CA ALA A 320 18.74 -11.67 -1.14
C ALA A 320 19.61 -11.61 0.13
N ARG A 321 20.62 -10.73 0.16
CA ARG A 321 21.61 -10.72 1.25
C ARG A 321 21.85 -9.32 1.80
N PHE A 322 22.24 -9.27 3.05
CA PHE A 322 22.91 -8.10 3.61
C PHE A 322 24.34 -7.94 3.04
N ALA A 323 24.95 -6.79 3.24
CA ALA A 323 26.31 -6.52 2.79
C ALA A 323 27.37 -7.47 3.39
N ASP A 324 27.11 -8.04 4.57
CA ASP A 324 27.96 -9.04 5.24
C ASP A 324 27.75 -10.48 4.69
N GLY A 325 26.87 -10.65 3.72
CA GLY A 325 26.56 -11.93 3.08
C GLY A 325 25.52 -12.78 3.81
N GLN A 326 24.99 -12.34 4.96
CA GLN A 326 23.87 -13.04 5.62
C GLN A 326 22.58 -12.87 4.82
N PRO A 327 21.63 -13.83 4.89
CA PRO A 327 20.32 -13.67 4.26
C PRO A 327 19.61 -12.40 4.72
N LEU A 328 19.05 -11.63 3.77
CA LEU A 328 18.30 -10.42 4.03
C LEU A 328 16.98 -10.76 4.74
N TRP A 329 16.69 -10.07 5.84
CA TRP A 329 15.43 -10.23 6.54
C TRP A 329 14.32 -9.50 5.77
N GLY A 330 13.35 -10.26 5.29
CA GLY A 330 12.19 -9.72 4.60
C GLY A 330 11.05 -9.35 5.54
N MET A 331 10.96 -10.02 6.71
CA MET A 331 9.97 -9.77 7.76
C MET A 331 10.42 -10.43 9.06
N VAL A 332 9.90 -9.94 10.18
CA VAL A 332 9.98 -10.61 11.49
C VAL A 332 8.57 -10.73 12.05
N ASN A 333 8.09 -11.96 12.16
CA ASN A 333 6.82 -12.27 12.82
C ASN A 333 7.02 -13.46 13.78
N PRO A 334 7.10 -13.20 15.11
CA PRO A 334 7.33 -14.25 16.10
C PRO A 334 6.30 -15.38 16.09
N GLU A 335 5.07 -15.12 15.63
CA GLU A 335 3.99 -16.10 15.58
C GLU A 335 4.18 -17.16 14.49
N TRP A 336 4.99 -16.89 13.46
CA TRP A 336 5.31 -17.86 12.42
C TRP A 336 6.33 -18.92 12.86
N GLY A 337 6.86 -18.81 14.09
CA GLY A 337 7.85 -19.76 14.60
C GLY A 337 9.16 -19.69 13.83
N GLY A 338 9.73 -20.86 13.55
CA GLY A 338 11.02 -20.99 12.91
C GLY A 338 12.19 -20.84 13.88
N GLY A 339 13.32 -21.47 13.59
CA GLY A 339 14.47 -21.59 14.47
C GLY A 339 15.22 -20.28 14.81
N ARG A 340 14.70 -19.11 14.39
CA ARG A 340 15.33 -17.78 14.59
C ARG A 340 14.33 -16.70 15.04
N GLY A 341 13.32 -17.06 15.83
CA GLY A 341 12.43 -16.07 16.45
C GLY A 341 11.52 -15.33 15.44
N GLY A 342 11.05 -16.03 14.41
CA GLY A 342 10.09 -15.48 13.45
C GLY A 342 10.71 -14.65 12.32
N VAL A 343 12.05 -14.70 12.13
CA VAL A 343 12.71 -14.04 10.98
C VAL A 343 12.39 -14.80 9.71
N MET A 344 11.86 -14.09 8.70
CA MET A 344 11.67 -14.56 7.33
C MET A 344 12.71 -13.94 6.41
N TYR A 345 13.21 -14.69 5.42
CA TYR A 345 14.19 -14.20 4.46
C TYR A 345 13.52 -13.69 3.19
N ALA A 346 14.08 -12.65 2.58
CA ALA A 346 13.63 -12.13 1.30
C ALA A 346 14.15 -12.99 0.14
N LEU A 347 13.26 -13.34 -0.81
CA LEU A 347 13.63 -13.93 -2.09
C LEU A 347 14.16 -12.86 -3.04
N ASP A 348 15.22 -13.21 -3.78
CA ASP A 348 15.83 -12.31 -4.78
C ASP A 348 15.03 -12.32 -6.09
N THR A 349 14.08 -11.40 -6.21
CA THR A 349 13.22 -11.25 -7.40
C THR A 349 13.94 -10.69 -8.64
N THR A 350 15.25 -10.46 -8.58
CA THR A 350 16.06 -10.18 -9.77
C THR A 350 16.55 -11.46 -10.45
N ARG A 351 16.35 -12.64 -9.81
CA ARG A 351 16.75 -13.94 -10.37
C ARG A 351 15.63 -14.54 -11.20
N PRO A 352 15.92 -14.94 -12.46
CA PRO A 352 14.92 -15.61 -13.30
C PRO A 352 14.34 -16.89 -12.67
N GLU A 353 15.16 -17.64 -11.93
CA GLU A 353 14.75 -18.89 -11.29
C GLU A 353 13.74 -18.64 -10.17
N VAL A 354 13.90 -17.55 -9.40
CA VAL A 354 12.96 -17.13 -8.36
C VAL A 354 11.64 -16.69 -8.98
N LEU A 355 11.69 -15.91 -10.06
CA LEU A 355 10.48 -15.49 -10.79
C LEU A 355 9.73 -16.70 -11.37
N ALA A 356 10.46 -17.66 -11.94
CA ALA A 356 9.86 -18.90 -12.47
C ALA A 356 9.19 -19.73 -11.35
N HIS A 357 9.81 -19.81 -10.17
CA HIS A 357 9.23 -20.48 -9.01
C HIS A 357 7.94 -19.79 -8.54
N ILE A 358 7.94 -18.45 -8.41
CA ILE A 358 6.75 -17.68 -8.02
C ILE A 358 5.61 -17.90 -9.04
N GLU A 359 5.92 -17.87 -10.33
CA GLU A 359 4.99 -18.13 -11.41
C GLU A 359 4.39 -19.55 -11.28
N GLU A 360 5.22 -20.56 -11.03
CA GLU A 360 4.78 -21.95 -10.88
C GLU A 360 3.89 -22.15 -9.65
N VAL A 361 4.23 -21.55 -8.50
CA VAL A 361 3.40 -21.61 -7.30
C VAL A 361 2.00 -21.04 -7.59
N CYS A 362 1.92 -19.87 -8.20
CA CYS A 362 0.62 -19.26 -8.53
C CYS A 362 -0.17 -20.08 -9.54
N ARG A 363 0.49 -20.65 -10.55
CA ARG A 363 -0.12 -21.54 -11.54
C ARG A 363 -0.72 -22.78 -10.86
N SER A 364 0.06 -23.43 -10.00
CA SER A 364 -0.38 -24.63 -9.27
C SER A 364 -1.57 -24.36 -8.36
N LEU A 365 -1.62 -23.20 -7.69
CA LEU A 365 -2.78 -22.80 -6.88
C LEU A 365 -4.03 -22.60 -7.72
N VAL A 366 -3.89 -22.00 -8.91
CA VAL A 366 -5.01 -21.82 -9.85
C VAL A 366 -5.46 -23.15 -10.43
N GLU A 367 -4.56 -24.05 -10.79
CA GLU A 367 -4.85 -25.40 -11.25
C GLU A 367 -5.54 -26.24 -10.16
N ALA A 368 -5.22 -26.03 -8.89
CA ALA A 368 -5.93 -26.59 -7.74
C ALA A 368 -7.36 -26.02 -7.57
N GLY A 369 -7.71 -24.93 -8.25
CA GLY A 369 -9.06 -24.34 -8.26
C GLY A 369 -9.20 -23.01 -7.52
N PHE A 370 -8.13 -22.44 -6.98
CA PHE A 370 -8.18 -21.12 -6.36
C PHE A 370 -8.14 -20.01 -7.41
N THR A 371 -9.20 -19.22 -7.50
CA THR A 371 -9.33 -18.12 -8.46
C THR A 371 -9.33 -16.74 -7.81
N TYR A 372 -8.97 -16.68 -6.53
CA TYR A 372 -8.74 -15.48 -5.74
C TYR A 372 -7.49 -15.68 -4.88
N LEU A 373 -6.44 -14.91 -5.13
CA LEU A 373 -5.17 -14.99 -4.40
C LEU A 373 -4.94 -13.69 -3.62
N LYS A 374 -4.82 -13.77 -2.29
CA LYS A 374 -4.37 -12.66 -1.44
C LYS A 374 -2.85 -12.75 -1.29
N LEU A 375 -2.17 -11.72 -1.76
CA LEU A 375 -0.70 -11.61 -1.80
C LEU A 375 -0.25 -10.67 -0.71
N ASP A 376 0.39 -11.20 0.32
CA ASP A 376 0.71 -10.44 1.52
C ASP A 376 2.21 -10.29 1.77
N PHE A 377 2.63 -9.35 2.63
CA PHE A 377 4.03 -9.08 2.99
C PHE A 377 4.95 -8.91 1.77
N THR A 378 4.46 -8.24 0.72
CA THR A 378 5.13 -8.19 -0.58
C THR A 378 6.11 -7.02 -0.74
N PHE A 379 6.40 -6.29 0.32
CA PHE A 379 7.36 -5.19 0.34
C PHE A 379 8.84 -5.64 0.41
N ALA A 380 9.14 -6.89 0.80
CA ALA A 380 10.50 -7.35 1.03
C ALA A 380 11.50 -7.09 -0.12
N PRO A 381 11.13 -7.21 -1.42
CA PRO A 381 12.03 -6.89 -2.51
C PRO A 381 12.40 -5.40 -2.62
N SER A 382 11.70 -4.50 -1.92
CA SER A 382 12.07 -3.07 -1.90
C SER A 382 13.20 -2.74 -0.93
N PHE A 383 13.60 -3.66 -0.07
CA PHE A 383 14.59 -3.38 0.98
C PHE A 383 16.00 -3.16 0.42
N ASP A 384 16.77 -2.32 1.14
CA ASP A 384 18.20 -2.16 0.90
C ASP A 384 18.91 -3.50 1.14
N GLY A 385 19.75 -3.90 0.20
CA GLY A 385 20.43 -5.20 0.25
C GLY A 385 21.30 -5.43 -0.98
N VAL A 386 21.90 -6.62 -1.02
CA VAL A 386 22.66 -7.11 -2.17
C VAL A 386 21.75 -8.04 -2.99
N TRP A 387 21.44 -7.61 -4.19
CA TRP A 387 20.59 -8.27 -5.16
C TRP A 387 21.45 -8.77 -6.33
N SER A 388 21.06 -9.86 -6.99
CA SER A 388 21.86 -10.47 -8.07
C SER A 388 22.00 -9.55 -9.28
N ASP A 389 20.97 -8.77 -9.60
CA ASP A 389 21.07 -7.68 -10.57
C ASP A 389 21.12 -6.32 -9.83
N PRO A 390 22.30 -5.71 -9.74
CA PRO A 390 22.47 -4.43 -9.08
C PRO A 390 21.91 -3.23 -9.87
N SER A 391 21.49 -3.42 -11.11
CA SER A 391 20.88 -2.36 -11.92
C SER A 391 19.40 -2.15 -11.61
N CYS A 392 18.73 -3.13 -11.00
CA CYS A 392 17.32 -3.05 -10.65
C CYS A 392 17.06 -2.13 -9.47
N THR A 393 16.11 -1.21 -9.62
CA THR A 393 15.59 -0.39 -8.52
C THR A 393 14.70 -1.20 -7.58
N PRO A 394 14.41 -0.73 -6.35
CA PRO A 394 13.42 -1.34 -5.47
C PRO A 394 12.06 -1.55 -6.14
N ALA A 395 11.58 -0.54 -6.87
CA ALA A 395 10.32 -0.61 -7.61
C ALA A 395 10.31 -1.72 -8.66
N GLN A 396 11.37 -1.83 -9.45
CA GLN A 396 11.51 -2.88 -10.47
C GLN A 396 11.55 -4.28 -9.88
N ARG A 397 12.19 -4.46 -8.72
CA ARG A 397 12.25 -5.76 -8.01
C ARG A 397 10.88 -6.23 -7.55
N VAL A 398 10.10 -5.35 -6.90
CA VAL A 398 8.73 -5.67 -6.47
C VAL A 398 7.85 -5.97 -7.67
N ARG A 399 7.92 -5.12 -8.71
CA ARG A 399 7.11 -5.28 -9.91
C ARG A 399 7.40 -6.58 -10.65
N ALA A 400 8.67 -6.96 -10.82
CA ALA A 400 9.05 -8.23 -11.45
C ALA A 400 8.43 -9.44 -10.73
N GLY A 401 8.40 -9.44 -9.39
CA GLY A 401 7.71 -10.45 -8.59
C GLY A 401 6.21 -10.50 -8.89
N TYR A 402 5.53 -9.35 -8.92
CA TYR A 402 4.09 -9.28 -9.23
C TYR A 402 3.76 -9.65 -10.68
N GLU A 403 4.64 -9.34 -11.63
CA GLU A 403 4.49 -9.79 -13.01
C GLU A 403 4.61 -11.32 -13.12
N ALA A 404 5.50 -11.95 -12.35
CA ALA A 404 5.58 -13.42 -12.26
C ALA A 404 4.30 -14.00 -11.64
N VAL A 405 3.79 -13.41 -10.56
CA VAL A 405 2.50 -13.79 -9.97
C VAL A 405 1.38 -13.72 -11.01
N ARG A 406 1.27 -12.60 -11.74
CA ARG A 406 0.20 -12.42 -12.75
C ARG A 406 0.34 -13.41 -13.91
N ARG A 407 1.55 -13.69 -14.37
CA ARG A 407 1.77 -14.72 -15.42
C ARG A 407 1.33 -16.10 -14.94
N GLY A 408 1.67 -16.50 -13.72
CA GLY A 408 1.25 -17.77 -13.14
C GLY A 408 -0.24 -17.86 -12.89
N ALA A 409 -0.82 -16.81 -12.32
CA ALA A 409 -2.25 -16.77 -11.99
C ALA A 409 -3.16 -16.59 -13.21
N GLY A 410 -2.66 -16.02 -14.31
CA GLY A 410 -3.46 -15.67 -15.48
C GLY A 410 -4.41 -14.50 -15.23
N ASP A 411 -5.01 -13.99 -16.32
CA ASP A 411 -5.88 -12.79 -16.28
C ASP A 411 -7.24 -13.02 -15.60
N GLY A 412 -7.72 -14.26 -15.53
CA GLY A 412 -9.01 -14.62 -14.94
C GLY A 412 -9.01 -14.72 -13.42
N THR A 413 -7.84 -14.74 -12.78
CA THR A 413 -7.71 -14.83 -11.33
C THR A 413 -7.70 -13.44 -10.70
N PHE A 414 -8.50 -13.25 -9.66
CA PHE A 414 -8.49 -12.03 -8.87
C PHE A 414 -7.25 -12.00 -7.97
N LEU A 415 -6.41 -10.99 -8.12
CA LEU A 415 -5.28 -10.75 -7.26
C LEU A 415 -5.57 -9.60 -6.30
N LEU A 416 -5.49 -9.88 -5.01
CA LEU A 416 -5.55 -8.88 -3.94
C LEU A 416 -4.15 -8.61 -3.42
N GLY A 417 -3.65 -7.40 -3.61
CA GLY A 417 -2.39 -6.94 -3.02
C GLY A 417 -2.58 -6.56 -1.55
N CYS A 418 -1.67 -6.98 -0.69
CA CYS A 418 -1.62 -6.61 0.72
C CYS A 418 -0.15 -6.44 1.15
N GLY A 419 0.15 -5.49 2.05
CA GLY A 419 1.53 -5.22 2.42
C GLY A 419 2.43 -4.91 1.21
N VAL A 420 1.94 -4.17 0.23
CA VAL A 420 2.65 -3.88 -1.02
C VAL A 420 2.85 -2.39 -1.22
N PRO A 421 4.05 -1.95 -1.68
CA PRO A 421 4.25 -0.59 -2.15
C PRO A 421 3.23 -0.24 -3.25
N LEU A 422 2.38 0.77 -2.97
CA LEU A 422 1.14 1.00 -3.72
C LEU A 422 1.39 1.34 -5.20
N SER A 423 2.39 2.16 -5.48
CA SER A 423 2.68 2.62 -6.85
C SER A 423 3.16 1.51 -7.80
N HIS A 424 3.70 0.40 -7.27
CA HIS A 424 4.35 -0.64 -8.07
C HIS A 424 3.37 -1.60 -8.76
N VAL A 425 2.12 -1.69 -8.27
CA VAL A 425 1.19 -2.77 -8.66
C VAL A 425 0.01 -2.33 -9.50
N VAL A 426 -0.05 -1.05 -9.88
CA VAL A 426 -1.07 -0.57 -10.82
C VAL A 426 -0.99 -1.37 -12.12
N GLY A 427 -2.13 -1.91 -12.56
CA GLY A 427 -2.23 -2.79 -13.73
C GLY A 427 -1.95 -4.27 -13.47
N LEU A 428 -1.46 -4.65 -12.28
CA LEU A 428 -1.15 -6.04 -11.93
C LEU A 428 -2.17 -6.66 -10.95
N VAL A 429 -2.70 -5.89 -10.01
CA VAL A 429 -3.70 -6.35 -9.05
C VAL A 429 -5.10 -5.89 -9.42
N ASP A 430 -6.11 -6.69 -9.06
CA ASP A 430 -7.54 -6.37 -9.27
C ASP A 430 -8.11 -5.65 -8.05
N GLY A 431 -7.63 -5.98 -6.85
CA GLY A 431 -7.91 -5.31 -5.59
C GLY A 431 -6.64 -5.01 -4.82
N ASN A 432 -6.68 -4.04 -3.93
CA ASN A 432 -5.54 -3.73 -3.06
C ASN A 432 -5.99 -3.24 -1.69
N ARG A 433 -5.38 -3.80 -0.63
CA ARG A 433 -5.52 -3.32 0.74
C ARG A 433 -5.05 -1.86 0.82
N ILE A 434 -5.81 -1.03 1.50
CA ILE A 434 -5.57 0.42 1.59
C ILE A 434 -5.35 0.95 3.01
N GLY A 435 -5.29 0.08 3.98
CA GLY A 435 -5.07 0.42 5.39
C GLY A 435 -4.34 -0.68 6.15
N PRO A 436 -3.87 -0.39 7.37
CA PRO A 436 -3.38 -1.41 8.28
C PRO A 436 -4.50 -2.38 8.64
N ASP A 437 -4.16 -3.47 9.30
CA ASP A 437 -5.12 -4.47 9.73
C ASP A 437 -6.14 -3.87 10.70
N VAL A 438 -7.41 -4.28 10.54
CA VAL A 438 -8.42 -4.10 11.58
C VAL A 438 -8.08 -4.97 12.80
N ALA A 439 -8.74 -4.71 13.92
CA ALA A 439 -8.62 -5.54 15.12
C ALA A 439 -10.00 -5.68 15.78
N PRO A 440 -10.21 -6.71 16.63
CA PRO A 440 -11.41 -6.79 17.48
C PRO A 440 -11.44 -5.71 18.56
N SER A 441 -10.85 -4.55 18.29
CA SER A 441 -10.85 -3.35 19.10
C SER A 441 -10.88 -2.11 18.20
N TRP A 442 -11.52 -1.03 18.68
CA TRP A 442 -11.55 0.23 17.92
C TRP A 442 -10.19 0.93 17.93
N SER A 443 -9.65 1.18 19.11
CA SER A 443 -8.34 1.79 19.32
C SER A 443 -7.34 0.74 19.79
N LEU A 444 -6.06 1.08 19.75
CA LEU A 444 -5.01 0.21 20.30
C LEU A 444 -5.28 -0.07 21.78
N PRO A 445 -5.31 -1.34 22.20
CA PRO A 445 -5.35 -1.68 23.60
C PRO A 445 -4.16 -1.10 24.35
N GLY A 446 -4.34 -0.66 25.61
CA GLY A 446 -3.25 -0.12 26.41
C GLY A 446 -2.09 -1.10 26.68
N THR A 447 -2.31 -2.39 26.40
CA THR A 447 -1.29 -3.46 26.46
C THR A 447 -0.62 -3.74 25.13
N ALA A 448 -1.03 -3.06 24.03
CA ALA A 448 -0.45 -3.29 22.72
C ALA A 448 1.02 -2.89 22.69
N VAL A 449 1.85 -3.78 22.16
CA VAL A 449 3.26 -3.48 21.88
C VAL A 449 3.31 -2.77 20.53
N THR A 450 3.72 -1.51 20.54
CA THR A 450 3.88 -0.71 19.32
C THR A 450 5.31 -0.26 19.15
N LEU A 451 5.69 0.06 17.93
CA LEU A 451 7.00 0.58 17.61
C LEU A 451 6.95 2.11 17.51
N PRO A 452 7.85 2.83 18.20
CA PRO A 452 7.84 4.30 18.25
C PRO A 452 7.81 4.94 16.87
N GLY A 453 6.85 5.86 16.66
CA GLY A 453 6.60 6.56 15.41
C GLY A 453 5.66 5.84 14.44
N TYR A 454 5.42 4.56 14.65
CA TYR A 454 4.58 3.72 13.77
C TYR A 454 3.33 3.16 14.48
N GLU A 455 2.92 3.77 15.59
CA GLU A 455 1.75 3.34 16.37
C GLU A 455 0.48 3.29 15.50
N ALA A 456 0.31 4.24 14.59
CA ALA A 456 -0.84 4.32 13.69
C ALA A 456 -0.83 3.30 12.55
N THR A 457 0.18 2.44 12.46
CA THR A 457 0.25 1.31 11.51
C THR A 457 -0.02 -0.04 12.18
N ALA A 458 -0.12 -0.05 13.51
CA ALA A 458 -0.48 -1.24 14.26
C ALA A 458 -1.96 -1.61 14.05
N PRO A 459 -2.33 -2.90 14.13
CA PRO A 459 -3.71 -3.34 13.97
C PRO A 459 -4.67 -2.65 14.92
N ALA A 460 -5.62 -1.88 14.38
CA ALA A 460 -6.72 -1.24 15.09
C ALA A 460 -7.77 -0.74 14.08
N THR A 461 -9.06 -0.90 14.37
CA THR A 461 -10.12 -0.50 13.43
C THR A 461 -10.11 1.01 13.13
N LEU A 462 -9.72 1.85 14.10
CA LEU A 462 -9.52 3.29 13.92
C LEU A 462 -8.43 3.62 12.88
N HIS A 463 -7.36 2.85 12.83
CA HIS A 463 -6.27 3.08 11.86
C HIS A 463 -6.70 2.71 10.44
N SER A 464 -7.46 1.63 10.30
CA SER A 464 -8.07 1.22 9.03
C SER A 464 -9.15 2.20 8.59
N TRP A 465 -9.95 2.74 9.53
CA TRP A 465 -10.87 3.85 9.28
C TRP A 465 -10.16 5.05 8.66
N ALA A 466 -9.11 5.56 9.30
CA ALA A 466 -8.38 6.73 8.83
C ALA A 466 -7.85 6.53 7.39
N SER A 467 -7.27 5.37 7.12
CA SER A 467 -6.73 5.04 5.79
C SER A 467 -7.82 4.81 4.75
N THR A 468 -8.95 4.19 5.11
CA THR A 468 -10.09 3.96 4.22
C THR A 468 -10.67 5.28 3.72
N LEU A 469 -10.86 6.26 4.59
CA LEU A 469 -11.34 7.58 4.20
C LEU A 469 -10.31 8.33 3.37
N SER A 470 -9.06 8.39 3.84
CA SER A 470 -7.97 9.14 3.18
C SER A 470 -7.61 8.61 1.79
N ARG A 471 -7.77 7.31 1.54
CA ARG A 471 -7.45 6.63 0.29
C ARG A 471 -8.69 6.26 -0.55
N SER A 472 -9.87 6.74 -0.19
CA SER A 472 -11.13 6.47 -0.91
C SER A 472 -11.06 6.85 -2.39
N PHE A 473 -10.31 7.90 -2.75
CA PHE A 473 -10.12 8.37 -4.12
C PHE A 473 -9.45 7.35 -5.06
N MET A 474 -8.79 6.31 -4.53
CA MET A 474 -8.14 5.26 -5.33
C MET A 474 -9.15 4.24 -5.88
N HIS A 475 -10.33 4.12 -5.25
CA HIS A 475 -11.33 3.13 -5.61
C HIS A 475 -11.81 3.30 -7.06
N ARG A 476 -11.76 2.21 -7.85
CA ARG A 476 -12.10 2.21 -9.28
C ARG A 476 -11.30 3.21 -10.13
N ARG A 477 -10.15 3.64 -9.61
CA ARG A 477 -9.16 4.43 -10.37
C ARG A 477 -7.89 3.64 -10.60
N LEU A 478 -7.42 2.96 -9.55
CA LEU A 478 -6.19 2.18 -9.56
C LEU A 478 -6.48 0.66 -9.44
N TRP A 479 -7.50 0.30 -8.65
CA TRP A 479 -7.96 -1.06 -8.31
C TRP A 479 -9.32 -0.99 -7.59
N LEU A 480 -9.83 -2.13 -7.11
CA LEU A 480 -10.85 -2.15 -6.07
C LEU A 480 -10.17 -1.97 -4.72
N ASN A 481 -10.59 -0.97 -3.95
CA ASN A 481 -10.09 -0.81 -2.59
C ASN A 481 -10.53 -1.98 -1.71
N ASP A 482 -9.60 -2.52 -0.93
CA ASP A 482 -9.87 -3.42 0.18
C ASP A 482 -9.66 -2.64 1.50
N PRO A 483 -10.74 -2.22 2.17
CA PRO A 483 -10.65 -1.53 3.47
C PRO A 483 -10.21 -2.45 4.60
N ASP A 484 -10.21 -3.75 4.38
CA ASP A 484 -10.12 -4.86 5.30
C ASP A 484 -11.48 -5.40 5.75
N CYS A 485 -11.44 -6.43 6.59
CA CYS A 485 -12.61 -7.21 6.97
C CYS A 485 -13.58 -6.48 7.91
N LEU A 486 -14.83 -6.88 7.84
CA LEU A 486 -15.85 -6.61 8.83
C LEU A 486 -15.79 -7.69 9.92
N MET A 487 -15.86 -7.27 11.16
CA MET A 487 -16.14 -8.13 12.31
C MET A 487 -17.51 -7.73 12.85
N LEU A 488 -18.51 -8.59 12.65
CA LEU A 488 -19.92 -8.30 12.96
C LEU A 488 -20.39 -8.96 14.26
N ARG A 489 -19.53 -9.79 14.86
CA ARG A 489 -19.80 -10.42 16.15
C ARG A 489 -19.85 -9.39 17.28
N THR A 490 -20.70 -9.64 18.26
CA THR A 490 -20.80 -8.85 19.50
C THR A 490 -20.19 -9.56 20.70
N ASP A 491 -19.83 -10.81 20.54
CA ASP A 491 -19.12 -11.64 21.50
C ASP A 491 -17.66 -11.80 21.04
N GLU A 492 -16.75 -12.08 21.96
CA GLU A 492 -15.31 -12.26 21.67
C GLU A 492 -14.68 -11.06 20.94
N THR A 493 -15.09 -9.85 21.30
CA THR A 493 -14.61 -8.60 20.73
C THR A 493 -14.71 -7.46 21.76
N ASP A 494 -13.80 -6.48 21.66
CA ASP A 494 -13.87 -5.22 22.39
C ASP A 494 -14.61 -4.12 21.59
N LEU A 495 -15.06 -4.43 20.35
CA LEU A 495 -15.85 -3.51 19.54
C LEU A 495 -17.27 -3.38 20.11
N THR A 496 -17.71 -2.15 20.35
CA THR A 496 -19.12 -1.89 20.67
C THR A 496 -19.99 -2.02 19.43
N VAL A 497 -21.31 -2.15 19.61
CA VAL A 497 -22.26 -2.20 18.47
C VAL A 497 -22.18 -0.94 17.61
N GLU A 498 -21.92 0.22 18.24
CA GLU A 498 -21.72 1.49 17.55
C GLU A 498 -20.44 1.46 16.71
N ALA A 499 -19.34 0.94 17.25
CA ALA A 499 -18.08 0.80 16.54
C ALA A 499 -18.19 -0.15 15.34
N ILE A 500 -18.82 -1.31 15.53
CA ILE A 500 -19.14 -2.27 14.46
C ILE A 500 -19.94 -1.59 13.35
N THR A 501 -21.00 -0.87 13.71
CA THR A 501 -21.88 -0.17 12.76
C THR A 501 -21.14 0.96 12.04
N THR A 502 -20.33 1.74 12.77
CA THR A 502 -19.52 2.83 12.21
C THR A 502 -18.52 2.30 11.18
N TRP A 503 -17.81 1.23 11.51
CA TRP A 503 -16.88 0.59 10.57
C TRP A 503 -17.61 0.00 9.35
N ALA A 504 -18.71 -0.70 9.55
CA ALA A 504 -19.51 -1.28 8.49
C ALA A 504 -20.00 -0.20 7.50
N HIS A 505 -20.46 0.95 8.01
CA HIS A 505 -20.88 2.08 7.16
C HIS A 505 -19.69 2.72 6.42
N ALA A 506 -18.47 2.77 7.02
CA ALA A 506 -17.30 3.28 6.33
C ALA A 506 -16.93 2.40 5.13
N VAL A 507 -16.88 1.08 5.33
CA VAL A 507 -16.65 0.11 4.25
C VAL A 507 -17.70 0.29 3.15
N ALA A 508 -18.97 0.38 3.52
CA ALA A 508 -20.07 0.53 2.57
C ALA A 508 -19.96 1.82 1.75
N VAL A 509 -19.82 2.99 2.39
CA VAL A 509 -19.77 4.28 1.69
C VAL A 509 -18.49 4.45 0.89
N SER A 510 -17.39 3.80 1.28
CA SER A 510 -16.15 3.80 0.48
C SER A 510 -16.28 3.06 -0.85
N GLY A 511 -17.32 2.23 -1.04
CA GLY A 511 -17.49 1.36 -2.20
C GLY A 511 -16.50 0.19 -2.24
N GLY A 512 -15.64 0.07 -1.22
CA GLY A 512 -14.63 -0.97 -1.12
C GLY A 512 -15.20 -2.38 -0.94
N MET A 513 -14.34 -3.38 -1.07
CA MET A 513 -14.69 -4.80 -0.87
C MET A 513 -15.27 -5.00 0.55
N ALA A 514 -16.20 -5.95 0.70
CA ALA A 514 -16.84 -6.28 1.97
C ALA A 514 -16.63 -7.76 2.33
N LEU A 515 -15.57 -8.06 3.06
CA LEU A 515 -15.29 -9.40 3.57
C LEU A 515 -15.62 -9.45 5.07
N VAL A 516 -16.33 -10.49 5.50
CA VAL A 516 -16.61 -10.76 6.92
C VAL A 516 -15.59 -11.74 7.45
N SER A 517 -15.06 -11.49 8.64
CA SER A 517 -14.07 -12.37 9.26
C SER A 517 -14.47 -12.75 10.68
N ASP A 518 -15.54 -13.54 10.77
CA ASP A 518 -16.12 -14.06 12.00
C ASP A 518 -16.37 -15.57 11.90
N ASP A 519 -16.49 -16.25 13.02
CA ASP A 519 -17.23 -17.51 13.07
C ASP A 519 -18.71 -17.20 12.85
N LEU A 520 -19.26 -17.72 11.76
CA LEU A 520 -20.67 -17.47 11.38
C LEU A 520 -21.67 -18.03 12.41
N ALA A 521 -21.25 -18.95 13.28
CA ALA A 521 -22.07 -19.43 14.38
C ALA A 521 -22.36 -18.36 15.43
N LEU A 522 -21.51 -17.35 15.55
CA LEU A 522 -21.70 -16.21 16.48
C LEU A 522 -22.60 -15.12 15.92
N LEU A 523 -22.95 -15.18 14.63
CA LEU A 523 -23.66 -14.10 13.94
C LEU A 523 -25.16 -14.30 13.93
N GLY A 524 -25.89 -13.40 14.57
CA GLY A 524 -27.36 -13.36 14.60
C GLY A 524 -27.99 -12.55 13.45
N ALA A 525 -29.31 -12.39 13.54
CA ALA A 525 -30.10 -11.63 12.55
C ALA A 525 -29.68 -10.16 12.42
N GLY A 526 -29.19 -9.54 13.49
CA GLY A 526 -28.68 -8.14 13.47
C GLY A 526 -27.45 -7.99 12.60
N ALA A 527 -26.46 -8.89 12.75
CA ALA A 527 -25.26 -8.93 11.93
C ALA A 527 -25.60 -9.16 10.44
N ARG A 528 -26.56 -10.06 10.17
CA ARG A 528 -27.04 -10.29 8.81
C ARG A 528 -27.68 -9.04 8.20
N SER A 529 -28.57 -8.36 8.94
CA SER A 529 -29.21 -7.15 8.46
C SER A 529 -28.21 -6.03 8.19
N LEU A 530 -27.17 -5.90 9.05
CA LEU A 530 -26.12 -4.91 8.85
C LEU A 530 -25.29 -5.24 7.60
N LEU A 531 -24.95 -6.51 7.34
CA LEU A 531 -24.22 -6.89 6.13
C LEU A 531 -25.06 -6.67 4.87
N ASP A 532 -26.36 -6.98 4.90
CA ASP A 532 -27.25 -6.73 3.76
C ASP A 532 -27.28 -5.22 3.43
N ASP A 533 -27.28 -4.35 4.44
CA ASP A 533 -27.21 -2.89 4.29
C ASP A 533 -25.87 -2.46 3.70
N VAL A 534 -24.75 -2.98 4.21
CA VAL A 534 -23.39 -2.76 3.67
C VAL A 534 -23.33 -3.12 2.18
N VAL A 535 -23.87 -4.25 1.80
CA VAL A 535 -23.85 -4.72 0.39
C VAL A 535 -24.67 -3.80 -0.51
N VAL A 536 -25.83 -3.34 -0.05
CA VAL A 536 -26.68 -2.42 -0.81
C VAL A 536 -25.99 -1.08 -1.03
N ILE A 537 -25.46 -0.48 0.03
CA ILE A 537 -24.78 0.82 -0.01
C ILE A 537 -23.47 0.69 -0.79
N GLY A 538 -22.67 -0.34 -0.50
CA GLY A 538 -21.37 -0.57 -1.13
C GLY A 538 -21.48 -0.77 -2.64
N ARG A 539 -22.45 -1.55 -3.09
CA ARG A 539 -22.72 -1.71 -4.53
C ARG A 539 -23.19 -0.42 -5.20
N ALA A 540 -23.94 0.43 -4.48
CA ALA A 540 -24.35 1.73 -5.01
C ALA A 540 -23.15 2.68 -5.14
N ALA A 541 -22.29 2.75 -4.12
CA ALA A 541 -21.07 3.56 -4.11
C ALA A 541 -20.06 3.08 -5.18
N ASP A 542 -19.84 1.77 -5.29
CA ASP A 542 -18.99 1.14 -6.29
C ASP A 542 -19.48 1.44 -7.72
N ARG A 543 -20.78 1.31 -7.98
CA ARG A 543 -21.38 1.65 -9.28
C ARG A 543 -21.18 3.12 -9.61
N ALA A 544 -21.44 4.03 -8.67
CA ALA A 544 -21.21 5.45 -8.86
C ALA A 544 -19.73 5.75 -9.19
N ALA A 545 -18.80 5.05 -8.54
CA ALA A 545 -17.37 5.19 -8.84
C ALA A 545 -17.03 4.72 -10.27
N ILE A 546 -17.61 3.60 -10.74
CA ILE A 546 -17.48 3.13 -12.13
C ILE A 546 -18.05 4.18 -13.11
N GLU A 547 -19.20 4.79 -12.78
CA GLU A 547 -19.87 5.83 -13.60
C GLU A 547 -19.17 7.18 -13.53
N GLY A 548 -18.13 7.32 -12.72
CA GLY A 548 -17.29 8.50 -12.68
C GLY A 548 -17.36 9.32 -11.39
N ALA A 549 -18.21 8.98 -10.42
CA ALA A 549 -18.33 9.67 -9.13
C ALA A 549 -17.60 8.89 -8.02
N ALA A 550 -16.29 9.15 -7.84
CA ALA A 550 -15.52 8.52 -6.77
C ALA A 550 -16.05 8.90 -5.38
N PRO A 551 -15.87 8.05 -4.37
CA PRO A 551 -16.09 8.43 -2.98
C PRO A 551 -15.21 9.62 -2.59
N ARG A 552 -15.72 10.51 -1.72
CA ARG A 552 -15.07 11.76 -1.36
C ARG A 552 -14.89 11.86 0.16
N CYS A 553 -13.66 12.05 0.58
CA CYS A 553 -13.31 12.39 1.96
C CYS A 553 -13.33 13.92 2.09
N GLU A 554 -14.43 14.49 2.60
CA GLU A 554 -14.69 15.93 2.50
C GLU A 554 -13.79 16.78 3.40
N ASP A 555 -13.31 16.23 4.49
CA ASP A 555 -12.44 16.90 5.47
C ASP A 555 -10.98 16.42 5.44
N LEU A 556 -10.53 15.83 4.32
CA LEU A 556 -9.21 15.20 4.19
C LEU A 556 -8.05 16.10 4.62
N MET A 557 -8.09 17.40 4.29
CA MET A 557 -7.03 18.34 4.63
C MET A 557 -7.24 19.08 5.95
N ASP A 558 -8.34 18.82 6.65
CA ASP A 558 -8.75 19.60 7.82
C ASP A 558 -8.53 18.87 9.15
N ALA A 559 -8.50 17.53 9.12
CA ALA A 559 -8.32 16.69 10.29
C ALA A 559 -7.15 15.69 10.10
N ALA A 560 -6.46 15.35 11.20
CA ALA A 560 -5.43 14.30 11.21
C ALA A 560 -6.06 12.89 11.04
N VAL A 561 -7.29 12.70 11.52
CA VAL A 561 -8.15 11.55 11.26
C VAL A 561 -9.44 12.07 10.63
N PRO A 562 -9.70 11.76 9.34
CA PRO A 562 -10.90 12.25 8.66
C PRO A 562 -12.17 11.70 9.30
N THR A 563 -13.26 12.48 9.18
CA THR A 563 -14.55 12.19 9.83
C THR A 563 -15.71 12.04 8.85
N THR A 564 -15.57 12.53 7.60
CA THR A 564 -16.69 12.63 6.67
C THR A 564 -16.38 11.99 5.33
N LEU A 565 -17.22 11.03 4.92
CA LEU A 565 -17.15 10.33 3.63
C LEU A 565 -18.49 10.39 2.90
N THR A 566 -18.48 10.76 1.62
CA THR A 566 -19.68 10.82 0.79
C THR A 566 -19.54 9.99 -0.48
N ALA A 567 -20.60 9.27 -0.90
CA ALA A 567 -20.66 8.55 -2.17
C ALA A 567 -22.11 8.22 -2.54
N ALA A 568 -22.48 8.29 -3.80
CA ALA A 568 -23.78 7.85 -4.33
C ALA A 568 -25.01 8.44 -3.58
N GLY A 569 -24.91 9.67 -3.07
CA GLY A 569 -25.95 10.32 -2.28
C GLY A 569 -25.98 9.92 -0.79
N TYR A 570 -25.14 8.98 -0.36
CA TYR A 570 -24.91 8.69 1.06
C TYR A 570 -23.87 9.65 1.64
N ALA A 571 -24.05 10.04 2.91
CA ALA A 571 -23.08 10.82 3.64
C ALA A 571 -22.89 10.20 5.03
N LEU A 572 -21.69 9.76 5.33
CA LEU A 572 -21.25 9.25 6.62
C LEU A 572 -20.48 10.34 7.33
N THR A 573 -20.88 10.64 8.56
CA THR A 573 -20.10 11.49 9.48
C THR A 573 -19.91 10.75 10.78
N ALA A 574 -18.68 10.69 11.27
CA ALA A 574 -18.35 9.98 12.50
C ALA A 574 -17.53 10.82 13.46
N ASP A 575 -17.61 10.44 14.74
CA ASP A 575 -16.63 10.84 15.76
C ASP A 575 -15.66 9.67 16.00
N PRO A 576 -14.42 9.74 15.47
CA PRO A 576 -13.45 8.67 15.64
C PRO A 576 -13.05 8.42 17.11
N ALA A 577 -13.21 9.39 17.99
CA ALA A 577 -12.86 9.24 19.42
C ALA A 577 -13.85 8.35 20.17
N THR A 578 -15.14 8.39 19.79
CA THR A 578 -16.21 7.60 20.42
C THR A 578 -16.67 6.42 19.58
N ALA A 579 -16.14 6.27 18.36
CA ALA A 579 -16.56 5.25 17.39
C ALA A 579 -18.05 5.31 17.04
N THR A 580 -18.66 6.50 17.05
CA THR A 580 -20.07 6.70 16.73
C THR A 580 -20.23 7.42 15.40
N SER A 581 -21.31 7.13 14.67
CA SER A 581 -21.55 7.75 13.38
C SER A 581 -23.02 8.02 13.10
N THR A 582 -23.25 8.92 12.15
CA THR A 582 -24.55 9.12 11.49
C THR A 582 -24.39 8.88 9.99
N LEU A 583 -25.36 8.15 9.41
CA LEU A 583 -25.43 7.87 7.99
C LEU A 583 -26.68 8.54 7.42
N SER A 584 -26.50 9.55 6.58
CA SER A 584 -27.57 10.12 5.77
C SER A 584 -27.72 9.29 4.48
N ARG A 585 -28.96 9.02 4.09
CA ARG A 585 -29.32 8.23 2.92
C ARG A 585 -29.93 9.12 1.83
N PRO A 586 -29.78 8.77 0.55
CA PRO A 586 -30.47 9.49 -0.52
C PRO A 586 -32.00 9.44 -0.29
N ALA A 587 -32.69 10.52 -0.70
CA ALA A 587 -34.13 10.67 -0.56
C ALA A 587 -34.90 9.67 -1.45
#